data_165ccc26ff56f01719c7c21d1a51f93a
#
_entry.id   165ccc26ff56f01719c7c21d1a51f93a
#
_cell.length_a   1.000
_cell.length_b   1.000
_cell.length_c   1.000
_cell.angle_alpha   90.00
_cell.angle_beta   90.00
_cell.angle_gamma   90.00
#
_symmetry.space_group_name_H-M   'P 1'
#
loop_
_entity.id
_entity.type
_entity.pdbx_description
1 polymer ?
#
loop_
_entity_poly.entity_id
_entity_poly.type
_entity_poly.pdbx_seq_one_letter_code
_entity_poly.pdbx_strand_id
1 'polypeptide(L)'
;MSPRRSAAEAQATRGRILGRAAEIASEEGLDGITIGRLAEELEMSKSGVHKHFGTKEALQISTLDKAFVDFWHRVVEPALAQQPGLRRLRAVCANSVGYLEAPLLPGGCLMTAALSEYDGRPGRVRDAVAEVWSRWREQLRADLAAAVETGELSAGFDIDQALFEIVAAGLALNAAMQLQHDRAAAGRARRAIERALDQS
;
A
#
# COMPACT_ATOMS: atom_id res chain seq x y z
N MET A 1 34.45 4.78 -16.83
CA MET A 1 33.25 5.24 -16.07
C MET A 1 33.48 4.96 -14.60
N SER A 2 33.20 5.92 -13.68
CA SER A 2 33.38 5.70 -12.24
C SER A 2 32.37 4.69 -11.69
N PRO A 3 32.76 3.74 -10.82
CA PRO A 3 31.85 2.73 -10.23
C PRO A 3 30.59 3.32 -9.57
N ARG A 4 30.70 4.51 -8.96
CA ARG A 4 29.57 5.23 -8.34
C ARG A 4 28.54 5.72 -9.35
N ARG A 5 28.99 6.15 -10.54
CA ARG A 5 28.08 6.62 -11.62
C ARG A 5 27.29 5.46 -12.21
N SER A 6 27.93 4.30 -12.39
CA SER A 6 27.23 3.10 -12.88
C SER A 6 26.20 2.55 -11.89
N ALA A 7 26.45 2.65 -10.58
CA ALA A 7 25.50 2.22 -9.55
C ALA A 7 24.26 3.14 -9.50
N ALA A 8 24.44 4.46 -9.60
CA ALA A 8 23.33 5.43 -9.64
C ALA A 8 22.47 5.25 -10.91
N GLU A 9 23.10 5.01 -12.06
CA GLU A 9 22.39 4.73 -13.32
C GLU A 9 21.60 3.41 -13.25
N ALA A 10 22.17 2.37 -12.62
CA ALA A 10 21.46 1.09 -12.40
C ALA A 10 20.26 1.26 -11.45
N GLN A 11 20.41 2.04 -10.39
CA GLN A 11 19.32 2.33 -9.45
C GLN A 11 18.20 3.14 -10.12
N ALA A 12 18.55 4.16 -10.91
CA ALA A 12 17.58 4.94 -11.68
C ALA A 12 16.80 4.06 -12.69
N THR A 13 17.51 3.17 -13.37
CA THR A 13 16.90 2.21 -14.31
C THR A 13 15.96 1.24 -13.59
N ARG A 14 16.39 0.70 -12.43
CA ARG A 14 15.55 -0.16 -11.58
C ARG A 14 14.29 0.58 -11.14
N GLY A 15 14.40 1.85 -10.73
CA GLY A 15 13.27 2.69 -10.34
C GLY A 15 12.26 2.89 -11.49
N ARG A 16 12.73 3.13 -12.72
CA ARG A 16 11.89 3.24 -13.91
C ARG A 16 11.13 1.95 -14.20
N ILE A 17 11.81 0.80 -14.13
CA ILE A 17 11.17 -0.51 -14.35
C ILE A 17 10.09 -0.75 -13.29
N LEU A 18 10.37 -0.52 -12.01
CA LEU A 18 9.41 -0.71 -10.93
C LEU A 18 8.24 0.28 -11.00
N GLY A 19 8.46 1.52 -11.44
CA GLY A 19 7.39 2.49 -11.66
C GLY A 19 6.40 1.99 -12.71
N ARG A 20 6.92 1.58 -13.89
CA ARG A 20 6.06 1.05 -14.95
C ARG A 20 5.38 -0.27 -14.55
N ALA A 21 6.10 -1.15 -13.86
CA ALA A 21 5.53 -2.39 -13.34
C ALA A 21 4.38 -2.12 -12.35
N ALA A 22 4.49 -1.11 -11.49
CA ALA A 22 3.44 -0.74 -10.56
C ALA A 22 2.18 -0.20 -11.26
N GLU A 23 2.35 0.58 -12.35
CA GLU A 23 1.22 1.04 -13.17
C GLU A 23 0.47 -0.15 -13.77
N ILE A 24 1.19 -1.06 -14.45
CA ILE A 24 0.61 -2.29 -15.02
C ILE A 24 -0.10 -3.12 -13.94
N ALA A 25 0.58 -3.35 -12.81
CA ALA A 25 0.03 -4.17 -11.75
C ALA A 25 -1.20 -3.56 -11.08
N SER A 26 -1.33 -2.24 -11.06
CA SER A 26 -2.50 -1.57 -10.50
C SER A 26 -3.77 -1.81 -11.33
N GLU A 27 -3.63 -1.99 -12.64
CA GLU A 27 -4.74 -2.20 -13.58
C GLU A 27 -5.01 -3.68 -13.85
N GLU A 28 -3.95 -4.50 -13.95
CA GLU A 28 -4.03 -5.88 -14.43
C GLU A 28 -3.60 -6.93 -13.38
N GLY A 29 -3.29 -6.48 -12.16
CA GLY A 29 -2.74 -7.33 -11.10
C GLY A 29 -1.23 -7.59 -11.27
N LEU A 30 -0.62 -8.16 -10.23
CA LEU A 30 0.80 -8.52 -10.23
C LEU A 30 1.13 -9.58 -11.29
N ASP A 31 0.19 -10.45 -11.65
CA ASP A 31 0.36 -11.44 -12.71
C ASP A 31 0.47 -10.83 -14.11
N GLY A 32 -0.10 -9.64 -14.32
CA GLY A 32 0.02 -8.87 -15.56
C GLY A 32 1.45 -8.41 -15.89
N ILE A 33 2.34 -8.37 -14.89
CA ILE A 33 3.72 -7.97 -15.07
C ILE A 33 4.52 -9.09 -15.74
N THR A 34 5.18 -8.78 -16.87
CA THR A 34 6.16 -9.68 -17.48
C THR A 34 7.44 -8.95 -17.87
N ILE A 35 8.58 -9.66 -17.81
CA ILE A 35 9.88 -9.11 -18.23
C ILE A 35 9.84 -8.69 -19.71
N GLY A 36 9.12 -9.46 -20.54
CA GLY A 36 8.99 -9.17 -21.96
C GLY A 36 8.25 -7.86 -22.24
N ARG A 37 7.11 -7.67 -21.61
CA ARG A 37 6.29 -6.46 -21.74
C ARG A 37 7.04 -5.22 -21.25
N LEU A 38 7.66 -5.29 -20.08
CA LEU A 38 8.44 -4.17 -19.55
C LEU A 38 9.63 -3.81 -20.43
N ALA A 39 10.30 -4.82 -21.03
CA ALA A 39 11.38 -4.57 -21.97
C ALA A 39 10.89 -3.82 -23.21
N GLU A 40 9.74 -4.21 -23.77
CA GLU A 40 9.12 -3.56 -24.92
C GLU A 40 8.69 -2.12 -24.59
N GLU A 41 7.91 -1.93 -23.54
CA GLU A 41 7.36 -0.60 -23.15
C GLU A 41 8.43 0.40 -22.69
N LEU A 42 9.57 -0.08 -22.18
CA LEU A 42 10.69 0.76 -21.74
C LEU A 42 11.83 0.88 -22.76
N GLU A 43 11.64 0.30 -23.95
CA GLU A 43 12.67 0.25 -25.02
C GLU A 43 14.00 -0.36 -24.52
N MET A 44 13.90 -1.42 -23.72
CA MET A 44 15.04 -2.13 -23.13
C MET A 44 15.15 -3.54 -23.72
N SER A 45 16.34 -4.14 -23.62
CA SER A 45 16.47 -5.58 -23.90
C SER A 45 15.87 -6.41 -22.75
N LYS A 46 15.28 -7.58 -23.07
CA LYS A 46 14.80 -8.54 -22.06
C LYS A 46 15.90 -8.93 -21.07
N SER A 47 17.13 -9.10 -21.55
CA SER A 47 18.29 -9.38 -20.69
C SER A 47 18.64 -8.21 -19.78
N GLY A 48 18.40 -6.96 -20.22
CA GLY A 48 18.57 -5.75 -19.39
C GLY A 48 17.61 -5.73 -18.21
N VAL A 49 16.31 -5.98 -18.45
CA VAL A 49 15.30 -6.08 -17.36
C VAL A 49 15.59 -7.28 -16.46
N HIS A 50 15.88 -8.46 -17.05
CA HIS A 50 16.20 -9.67 -16.31
C HIS A 50 17.41 -9.49 -15.37
N LYS A 51 18.43 -8.74 -15.76
CA LYS A 51 19.61 -8.44 -14.92
C LYS A 51 19.26 -7.76 -13.60
N HIS A 52 18.16 -6.99 -13.55
CA HIS A 52 17.74 -6.27 -12.35
C HIS A 52 16.94 -7.14 -11.35
N PHE A 53 16.22 -8.14 -11.85
CA PHE A 53 15.25 -8.88 -11.02
C PHE A 53 15.44 -10.40 -11.05
N GLY A 54 16.03 -10.97 -12.09
CA GLY A 54 16.27 -12.40 -12.23
C GLY A 54 15.02 -13.21 -12.57
N THR A 55 13.94 -13.07 -11.80
CA THR A 55 12.70 -13.82 -12.00
C THR A 55 11.48 -12.91 -12.06
N LYS A 56 10.36 -13.41 -12.62
CA LYS A 56 9.06 -12.74 -12.58
C LYS A 56 8.62 -12.54 -11.11
N GLU A 57 8.76 -13.54 -10.28
CA GLU A 57 8.39 -13.49 -8.86
C GLU A 57 9.15 -12.41 -8.10
N ALA A 58 10.48 -12.30 -8.29
CA ALA A 58 11.27 -11.26 -7.65
C ALA A 58 10.90 -9.85 -8.16
N LEU A 59 10.51 -9.72 -9.41
CA LEU A 59 9.98 -8.48 -9.98
C LEU A 59 8.63 -8.11 -9.35
N GLN A 60 7.69 -9.05 -9.23
CA GLN A 60 6.39 -8.85 -8.58
C GLN A 60 6.55 -8.39 -7.12
N ILE A 61 7.37 -9.07 -6.34
CA ILE A 61 7.66 -8.70 -4.94
C ILE A 61 8.29 -7.31 -4.86
N SER A 62 9.31 -7.02 -5.69
CA SER A 62 9.93 -5.69 -5.71
C SER A 62 8.97 -4.57 -6.12
N THR A 63 7.99 -4.88 -6.97
CA THR A 63 6.96 -3.94 -7.39
C THR A 63 5.98 -3.65 -6.25
N LEU A 64 5.57 -4.68 -5.53
CA LEU A 64 4.73 -4.56 -4.34
C LEU A 64 5.43 -3.75 -3.24
N ASP A 65 6.72 -4.06 -2.96
CA ASP A 65 7.53 -3.33 -1.98
C ASP A 65 7.62 -1.84 -2.31
N LYS A 66 7.87 -1.52 -3.59
CA LYS A 66 7.88 -0.12 -4.04
C LYS A 66 6.54 0.57 -3.81
N ALA A 67 5.44 -0.08 -4.18
CA ALA A 67 4.11 0.48 -3.98
C ALA A 67 3.80 0.70 -2.49
N PHE A 68 4.25 -0.21 -1.61
CA PHE A 68 4.12 -0.04 -0.17
C PHE A 68 4.97 1.13 0.36
N VAL A 69 6.20 1.30 -0.12
CA VAL A 69 7.06 2.44 0.25
C VAL A 69 6.42 3.76 -0.19
N ASP A 70 5.89 3.85 -1.41
CA ASP A 70 5.20 5.04 -1.91
C ASP A 70 3.93 5.36 -1.09
N PHE A 71 3.16 4.33 -0.74
CA PHE A 71 2.02 4.44 0.17
C PHE A 71 2.46 4.96 1.54
N TRP A 72 3.50 4.37 2.14
CA TRP A 72 4.03 4.76 3.44
C TRP A 72 4.44 6.22 3.49
N HIS A 73 5.20 6.69 2.50
CA HIS A 73 5.62 8.08 2.39
C HIS A 73 4.45 9.07 2.27
N ARG A 74 3.33 8.65 1.68
CA ARG A 74 2.17 9.53 1.55
C ARG A 74 1.20 9.46 2.72
N VAL A 75 1.07 8.31 3.33
CA VAL A 75 0.01 8.05 4.32
C VAL A 75 0.55 8.13 5.75
N VAL A 76 1.65 7.44 6.02
CA VAL A 76 2.15 7.28 7.40
C VAL A 76 3.16 8.36 7.75
N GLU A 77 4.19 8.54 6.94
CA GLU A 77 5.31 9.43 7.23
C GLU A 77 4.89 10.86 7.58
N PRO A 78 3.93 11.52 6.89
CA PRO A 78 3.49 12.87 7.26
C PRO A 78 2.86 12.97 8.66
N ALA A 79 2.32 11.85 9.16
CA ALA A 79 1.71 11.80 10.49
C ALA A 79 2.72 11.51 11.62
N LEU A 80 3.93 11.02 11.30
CA LEU A 80 4.96 10.65 12.29
C LEU A 80 5.50 11.85 13.09
N ALA A 81 5.27 13.08 12.65
CA ALA A 81 5.57 14.27 13.44
C ALA A 81 4.71 14.38 14.72
N GLN A 82 3.62 13.63 14.80
CA GLN A 82 2.74 13.56 15.95
C GLN A 82 3.15 12.38 16.86
N GLN A 83 2.93 12.55 18.17
CA GLN A 83 3.13 11.46 19.12
C GLN A 83 2.15 10.30 18.82
N PRO A 84 2.56 9.04 19.13
CA PRO A 84 1.65 7.89 19.05
C PRO A 84 0.37 8.14 19.84
N GLY A 85 -0.78 7.69 19.32
CA GLY A 85 -2.08 7.85 19.94
C GLY A 85 -3.15 8.25 18.95
N LEU A 86 -4.31 8.67 19.47
CA LEU A 86 -5.52 8.91 18.68
C LEU A 86 -5.35 10.01 17.63
N ARG A 87 -4.58 11.06 17.95
CA ARG A 87 -4.34 12.16 17.02
C ARG A 87 -3.53 11.69 15.78
N ARG A 88 -2.46 10.91 16.00
CA ARG A 88 -1.66 10.34 14.90
C ARG A 88 -2.46 9.34 14.10
N LEU A 89 -3.23 8.47 14.75
CA LEU A 89 -4.13 7.52 14.10
C LEU A 89 -5.12 8.22 13.17
N ARG A 90 -5.81 9.26 13.63
CA ARG A 90 -6.73 10.06 12.81
C ARG A 90 -6.04 10.68 11.62
N ALA A 91 -4.82 11.19 11.78
CA ALA A 91 -4.04 11.75 10.67
C ALA A 91 -3.67 10.65 9.65
N VAL A 92 -3.21 9.48 10.09
CA VAL A 92 -2.91 8.32 9.22
C VAL A 92 -4.17 7.88 8.48
N CYS A 93 -5.31 7.75 9.15
CA CYS A 93 -6.58 7.40 8.53
C CYS A 93 -7.04 8.44 7.50
N ALA A 94 -6.94 9.73 7.83
CA ALA A 94 -7.29 10.81 6.90
C ALA A 94 -6.41 10.80 5.65
N ASN A 95 -5.09 10.61 5.83
CA ASN A 95 -4.14 10.48 4.72
C ASN A 95 -4.44 9.24 3.86
N SER A 96 -4.81 8.10 4.47
CA SER A 96 -5.16 6.88 3.71
C SER A 96 -6.42 7.06 2.87
N VAL A 97 -7.44 7.73 3.41
CA VAL A 97 -8.64 8.09 2.63
C VAL A 97 -8.27 9.03 1.49
N GLY A 98 -7.47 10.08 1.74
CA GLY A 98 -7.00 11.00 0.70
C GLY A 98 -6.16 10.30 -0.38
N TYR A 99 -5.33 9.33 -0.01
CA TYR A 99 -4.59 8.51 -0.97
C TYR A 99 -5.52 7.70 -1.88
N LEU A 100 -6.61 7.13 -1.35
CA LEU A 100 -7.58 6.38 -2.14
C LEU A 100 -8.48 7.29 -3.00
N GLU A 101 -8.71 8.55 -2.60
CA GLU A 101 -9.42 9.54 -3.42
C GLU A 101 -8.59 10.01 -4.63
N ALA A 102 -7.27 10.10 -4.48
CA ALA A 102 -6.34 10.53 -5.51
C ALA A 102 -5.13 9.58 -5.58
N PRO A 103 -5.34 8.35 -6.06
CA PRO A 103 -4.30 7.34 -6.09
C PRO A 103 -3.14 7.72 -7.02
N LEU A 104 -1.93 7.26 -6.68
CA LEU A 104 -0.73 7.45 -7.50
C LEU A 104 -0.74 6.64 -8.78
N LEU A 105 -1.45 5.52 -8.76
CA LEU A 105 -1.48 4.52 -9.82
C LEU A 105 -2.84 4.54 -10.51
N PRO A 106 -2.89 4.31 -11.83
CA PRO A 106 -4.11 4.41 -12.61
C PRO A 106 -5.20 3.43 -12.16
N GLY A 107 -4.84 2.21 -11.75
CA GLY A 107 -5.76 1.19 -11.23
C GLY A 107 -6.06 1.28 -9.73
N GLY A 108 -5.63 2.36 -9.05
CA GLY A 108 -5.87 2.55 -7.62
C GLY A 108 -4.80 1.94 -6.71
N CYS A 109 -5.21 1.45 -5.56
CA CYS A 109 -4.27 0.92 -4.57
C CYS A 109 -3.79 -0.50 -4.94
N LEU A 110 -2.52 -0.62 -5.36
CA LEU A 110 -1.94 -1.92 -5.72
C LEU A 110 -1.95 -2.92 -4.54
N MET A 111 -1.77 -2.44 -3.30
CA MET A 111 -1.85 -3.34 -2.14
C MET A 111 -3.23 -3.99 -2.00
N THR A 112 -4.30 -3.23 -2.24
CA THR A 112 -5.67 -3.75 -2.20
C THR A 112 -5.94 -4.73 -3.35
N ALA A 113 -5.46 -4.42 -4.56
CA ALA A 113 -5.57 -5.33 -5.71
C ALA A 113 -4.82 -6.64 -5.46
N ALA A 114 -3.57 -6.57 -4.97
CA ALA A 114 -2.74 -7.73 -4.67
C ALA A 114 -3.34 -8.61 -3.55
N LEU A 115 -4.00 -8.02 -2.55
CA LEU A 115 -4.67 -8.78 -1.50
C LEU A 115 -5.72 -9.74 -2.09
N SER A 116 -6.60 -9.22 -2.95
CA SER A 116 -7.66 -10.02 -3.58
C SER A 116 -7.12 -11.00 -4.62
N GLU A 117 -6.01 -10.68 -5.28
CA GLU A 117 -5.38 -11.56 -6.28
C GLU A 117 -4.68 -12.76 -5.64
N TYR A 118 -4.13 -12.62 -4.43
CA TYR A 118 -3.26 -13.62 -3.81
C TYR A 118 -3.83 -14.24 -2.52
N ASP A 119 -5.02 -13.94 -2.09
CA ASP A 119 -5.62 -14.51 -0.86
C ASP A 119 -5.67 -16.05 -0.87
N GLY A 120 -6.01 -16.65 -2.02
CA GLY A 120 -6.09 -18.10 -2.22
C GLY A 120 -4.87 -18.73 -2.92
N ARG A 121 -3.77 -18.01 -3.19
CA ARG A 121 -2.63 -18.50 -4.00
C ARG A 121 -1.37 -18.66 -3.13
N PRO A 122 -1.01 -19.85 -2.67
CA PRO A 122 0.20 -20.03 -1.85
C PRO A 122 1.48 -19.71 -2.63
N GLY A 123 2.52 -19.23 -1.93
CA GLY A 123 3.83 -18.94 -2.51
C GLY A 123 4.40 -17.61 -2.04
N ARG A 124 5.63 -17.33 -2.45
CA ARG A 124 6.42 -16.17 -1.96
C ARG A 124 5.78 -14.81 -2.25
N VAL A 125 5.03 -14.67 -3.36
CA VAL A 125 4.31 -13.40 -3.64
C VAL A 125 3.19 -13.20 -2.63
N ARG A 126 2.39 -14.26 -2.33
CA ARG A 126 1.37 -14.21 -1.27
C ARG A 126 1.97 -13.84 0.09
N ASP A 127 3.11 -14.44 0.43
CA ASP A 127 3.78 -14.17 1.71
C ASP A 127 4.22 -12.70 1.78
N ALA A 128 4.76 -12.14 0.69
CA ALA A 128 5.08 -10.72 0.60
C ALA A 128 3.83 -9.82 0.71
N VAL A 129 2.71 -10.20 0.09
CA VAL A 129 1.42 -9.49 0.25
C VAL A 129 0.97 -9.52 1.71
N ALA A 130 1.02 -10.67 2.36
CA ALA A 130 0.67 -10.81 3.78
C ALA A 130 1.58 -9.94 4.68
N GLU A 131 2.87 -9.85 4.37
CA GLU A 131 3.82 -9.03 5.12
C GLU A 131 3.51 -7.52 5.01
N VAL A 132 3.28 -6.98 3.83
CA VAL A 132 2.96 -5.56 3.68
C VAL A 132 1.63 -5.20 4.38
N TRP A 133 0.64 -6.11 4.34
CA TRP A 133 -0.61 -5.96 5.08
C TRP A 133 -0.41 -6.02 6.59
N SER A 134 0.45 -6.90 7.10
CA SER A 134 0.81 -6.97 8.52
C SER A 134 1.42 -5.65 8.98
N ARG A 135 2.41 -5.13 8.26
CA ARG A 135 3.08 -3.85 8.58
C ARG A 135 2.10 -2.67 8.62
N TRP A 136 1.16 -2.61 7.68
CA TRP A 136 0.11 -1.59 7.70
C TRP A 136 -0.78 -1.70 8.94
N ARG A 137 -1.25 -2.91 9.25
CA ARG A 137 -2.09 -3.17 10.43
C ARG A 137 -1.37 -2.92 11.74
N GLU A 138 -0.09 -3.28 11.82
CA GLU A 138 0.76 -3.04 12.98
C GLU A 138 0.91 -1.54 13.28
N GLN A 139 1.04 -0.70 12.24
CA GLN A 139 1.08 0.75 12.42
C GLN A 139 -0.21 1.29 13.03
N LEU A 140 -1.37 0.87 12.53
CA LEU A 140 -2.66 1.28 13.08
C LEU A 140 -2.85 0.75 14.51
N ARG A 141 -2.49 -0.50 14.76
CA ARG A 141 -2.56 -1.14 16.08
C ARG A 141 -1.69 -0.41 17.11
N ALA A 142 -0.48 -0.02 16.75
CA ALA A 142 0.43 0.69 17.64
C ALA A 142 -0.15 2.04 18.08
N ASP A 143 -0.84 2.75 17.20
CA ASP A 143 -1.48 4.01 17.55
C ASP A 143 -2.73 3.80 18.42
N LEU A 144 -3.53 2.76 18.16
CA LEU A 144 -4.67 2.39 19.00
C LEU A 144 -4.21 2.00 20.42
N ALA A 145 -3.16 1.17 20.52
CA ALA A 145 -2.60 0.76 21.79
C ALA A 145 -2.09 1.96 22.61
N ALA A 146 -1.34 2.86 21.95
CA ALA A 146 -0.85 4.08 22.60
C ALA A 146 -2.01 4.99 23.08
N ALA A 147 -3.11 5.08 22.32
CA ALA A 147 -4.29 5.84 22.73
C ALA A 147 -5.00 5.24 23.96
N VAL A 148 -5.00 3.91 24.11
CA VAL A 148 -5.49 3.25 25.32
C VAL A 148 -4.53 3.48 26.49
N GLU A 149 -3.23 3.35 26.29
CA GLU A 149 -2.21 3.56 27.32
C GLU A 149 -2.22 5.00 27.88
N THR A 150 -2.49 5.98 27.03
CA THR A 150 -2.56 7.41 27.42
C THR A 150 -3.92 7.83 27.93
N GLY A 151 -4.93 6.95 27.90
CA GLY A 151 -6.30 7.25 28.33
C GLY A 151 -7.10 8.09 27.34
N GLU A 152 -6.64 8.26 26.09
CA GLU A 152 -7.40 8.88 25.01
C GLU A 152 -8.57 7.98 24.57
N LEU A 153 -8.40 6.65 24.70
CA LEU A 153 -9.44 5.63 24.57
C LEU A 153 -9.61 4.87 25.89
N SER A 154 -10.79 4.31 26.15
CA SER A 154 -11.07 3.59 27.40
C SER A 154 -10.17 2.35 27.56
N ALA A 155 -9.89 1.94 28.80
CA ALA A 155 -9.11 0.74 29.10
C ALA A 155 -9.74 -0.56 28.58
N GLY A 156 -11.05 -0.56 28.33
CA GLY A 156 -11.80 -1.68 27.75
C GLY A 156 -12.03 -1.58 26.24
N PHE A 157 -11.37 -0.63 25.56
CA PHE A 157 -11.55 -0.43 24.13
C PHE A 157 -11.09 -1.64 23.32
N ASP A 158 -11.95 -2.13 22.41
CA ASP A 158 -11.66 -3.27 21.54
C ASP A 158 -10.80 -2.85 20.35
N ILE A 159 -9.47 -2.91 20.56
CA ILE A 159 -8.48 -2.59 19.52
C ILE A 159 -8.64 -3.47 18.28
N ASP A 160 -8.95 -4.77 18.44
CA ASP A 160 -9.06 -5.70 17.33
C ASP A 160 -10.29 -5.40 16.46
N GLN A 161 -11.42 -5.07 17.09
CA GLN A 161 -12.63 -4.68 16.38
C GLN A 161 -12.43 -3.34 15.64
N ALA A 162 -11.89 -2.33 16.31
CA ALA A 162 -11.63 -1.03 15.69
C ALA A 162 -10.65 -1.15 14.49
N LEU A 163 -9.58 -1.92 14.66
CA LEU A 163 -8.63 -2.20 13.59
C LEU A 163 -9.31 -2.87 12.39
N PHE A 164 -10.17 -3.86 12.64
CA PHE A 164 -10.94 -4.55 11.61
C PHE A 164 -11.83 -3.56 10.84
N GLU A 165 -12.58 -2.70 11.55
CA GLU A 165 -13.50 -1.73 10.95
C GLU A 165 -12.76 -0.66 10.14
N ILE A 166 -11.63 -0.13 10.65
CA ILE A 166 -10.79 0.84 9.94
C ILE A 166 -10.27 0.25 8.63
N VAL A 167 -9.74 -0.97 8.67
CA VAL A 167 -9.24 -1.67 7.47
C VAL A 167 -10.37 -1.96 6.50
N ALA A 168 -11.53 -2.44 6.98
CA ALA A 168 -12.70 -2.71 6.15
C ALA A 168 -13.22 -1.44 5.46
N ALA A 169 -13.23 -0.29 6.15
CA ALA A 169 -13.60 0.99 5.55
C ALA A 169 -12.69 1.39 4.39
N GLY A 170 -11.38 1.14 4.50
CA GLY A 170 -10.40 1.38 3.43
C GLY A 170 -10.62 0.47 2.22
N LEU A 171 -10.85 -0.83 2.45
CA LEU A 171 -11.13 -1.81 1.39
C LEU A 171 -12.43 -1.46 0.64
N ALA A 172 -13.49 -1.15 1.39
CA ALA A 172 -14.77 -0.74 0.81
C ALA A 172 -14.65 0.57 0.02
N LEU A 173 -13.87 1.54 0.51
CA LEU A 173 -13.60 2.78 -0.18
C LEU A 173 -12.89 2.53 -1.52
N ASN A 174 -11.81 1.72 -1.52
CA ASN A 174 -11.11 1.41 -2.76
C ASN A 174 -12.03 0.77 -3.79
N ALA A 175 -12.83 -0.23 -3.39
CA ALA A 175 -13.79 -0.87 -4.28
C ALA A 175 -14.84 0.11 -4.84
N ALA A 176 -15.41 0.98 -3.99
CA ALA A 176 -16.39 1.97 -4.40
C ALA A 176 -15.81 3.02 -5.37
N MET A 177 -14.57 3.46 -5.14
CA MET A 177 -13.89 4.41 -6.02
C MET A 177 -13.53 3.78 -7.38
N GLN A 178 -12.92 2.60 -7.37
CA GLN A 178 -12.39 1.98 -8.59
C GLN A 178 -13.46 1.31 -9.44
N LEU A 179 -14.39 0.58 -8.83
CA LEU A 179 -15.40 -0.18 -9.57
C LEU A 179 -16.68 0.62 -9.85
N GLN A 180 -17.11 1.44 -8.89
CA GLN A 180 -18.39 2.15 -8.96
C GLN A 180 -18.24 3.65 -9.28
N HIS A 181 -17.02 4.19 -9.27
CA HIS A 181 -16.71 5.62 -9.43
C HIS A 181 -17.47 6.52 -8.43
N ASP A 182 -17.79 5.98 -7.24
CA ASP A 182 -18.56 6.65 -6.19
C ASP A 182 -17.68 7.58 -5.35
N ARG A 183 -17.61 8.83 -5.72
CA ARG A 183 -16.85 9.85 -4.99
C ARG A 183 -17.40 10.14 -3.59
N ALA A 184 -18.66 9.84 -3.32
CA ALA A 184 -19.25 10.02 -1.99
C ALA A 184 -18.78 8.95 -0.99
N ALA A 185 -18.16 7.86 -1.45
CA ALA A 185 -17.64 6.79 -0.60
C ALA A 185 -16.57 7.27 0.39
N ALA A 186 -15.74 8.25 0.02
CA ALA A 186 -14.73 8.80 0.92
C ALA A 186 -15.34 9.42 2.20
N GLY A 187 -16.43 10.16 2.06
CA GLY A 187 -17.18 10.68 3.22
C GLY A 187 -17.78 9.59 4.10
N ARG A 188 -18.22 8.47 3.49
CA ARG A 188 -18.71 7.31 4.25
C ARG A 188 -17.59 6.59 5.00
N ALA A 189 -16.42 6.43 4.36
CA ALA A 189 -15.25 5.81 4.99
C ALA A 189 -14.77 6.63 6.18
N ARG A 190 -14.67 7.97 6.07
CA ARG A 190 -14.32 8.85 7.19
C ARG A 190 -15.28 8.69 8.37
N ARG A 191 -16.60 8.69 8.12
CA ARG A 191 -17.59 8.48 9.19
C ARG A 191 -17.55 7.09 9.79
N ALA A 192 -17.22 6.06 9.00
CA ALA A 192 -17.07 4.70 9.51
C ALA A 192 -15.86 4.60 10.45
N ILE A 193 -14.73 5.19 10.06
CA ILE A 193 -13.50 5.24 10.87
C ILE A 193 -13.77 5.99 12.19
N GLU A 194 -14.38 7.17 12.17
CA GLU A 194 -14.68 7.89 13.41
C GLU A 194 -15.61 7.08 14.33
N ARG A 195 -16.64 6.42 13.79
CA ARG A 195 -17.51 5.55 14.62
C ARG A 195 -16.76 4.37 15.22
N ALA A 196 -15.77 3.81 14.52
CA ALA A 196 -14.94 2.74 15.06
C ALA A 196 -14.07 3.23 16.24
N LEU A 197 -13.74 4.53 16.27
CA LEU A 197 -12.95 5.15 17.34
C LEU A 197 -13.81 5.69 18.50
N ASP A 198 -15.11 5.90 18.30
CA ASP A 198 -16.06 6.42 19.28
C ASP A 198 -16.76 5.30 20.10
N GLN A 199 -16.30 4.05 20.01
CA GLN A 199 -16.85 2.94 20.80
C GLN A 199 -16.51 3.15 22.28
N SER A 200 -17.49 3.67 23.04
CA SER A 200 -17.44 3.91 24.49
C SER A 200 -17.85 2.66 25.25
#